data_147cd4692d9484ac24dc47c1379dd7aa
#
_entry.id   147cd4692d9484ac24dc47c1379dd7aa
#
_cell.length_a   1.000
_cell.length_b   1.000
_cell.length_c   1.000
_cell.angle_alpha   90.00
_cell.angle_beta   90.00
_cell.angle_gamma   90.00
#
_symmetry.space_group_name_H-M   'P 1'
#
loop_
_entity.id
_entity.type
_entity.pdbx_description
1 polymer ?
#
loop_
_entity_poly.entity_id
_entity_poly.type
_entity_poly.pdbx_seq_one_letter_code
_entity_poly.pdbx_strand_id
1 'polypeptide(L)'
;LLGSGVIEDGQAGVVAGTFWLDCVTLPEAIIDNRFELRTSCHIVPGKWIIEGVSFVGMFTRWFRDTFCMEEKQRAAREDTSAYKLLDEAAAEIPPGAYGVQVCMSNIFNASNWIHTAPAFLNWDVWDTRKSTKEVFYRALLENVAFQTRGEFNNILRLTETSFSEVTFCGGAANSILWSQILADVLGAMIRVPEVNEATALGAAICAAAGIGHYPNISAAAKAMVKVEKAYAPNLNTSVYGKMYAQWRKIYEHMLVLSTESDLKPLWKVAGT
;
A
#
# COMPACT_ATOMS: atom_id res chain seq x y z
N LEU A 1 5.70 12.62 0.57
CA LEU A 1 6.62 12.25 -0.52
C LEU A 1 8.01 12.84 -0.35
N LEU A 2 8.16 14.15 -0.01
CA LEU A 2 9.47 14.79 0.11
C LEU A 2 10.42 14.04 1.06
N GLY A 3 9.95 13.71 2.26
CA GLY A 3 10.74 12.97 3.26
C GLY A 3 10.96 11.48 2.94
N SER A 4 10.31 10.95 1.91
CA SER A 4 10.59 9.61 1.38
C SER A 4 11.53 9.63 0.17
N GLY A 5 11.91 10.82 -0.31
CA GLY A 5 12.81 10.97 -1.46
C GLY A 5 12.16 10.79 -2.83
N VAL A 6 10.83 10.73 -2.89
CA VAL A 6 10.06 10.68 -4.14
C VAL A 6 9.91 12.11 -4.66
N ILE A 7 10.90 12.60 -5.41
CA ILE A 7 11.04 13.99 -5.84
C ILE A 7 11.37 14.19 -7.31
N GLU A 8 11.77 13.14 -8.02
CA GLU A 8 12.09 13.22 -9.45
C GLU A 8 10.93 12.68 -10.30
N ASP A 9 10.85 13.14 -11.55
CA ASP A 9 9.82 12.72 -12.49
C ASP A 9 9.87 11.22 -12.74
N GLY A 10 8.71 10.57 -12.75
CA GLY A 10 8.57 9.12 -12.92
C GLY A 10 8.85 8.31 -11.65
N GLN A 11 9.31 8.93 -10.55
CA GLN A 11 9.47 8.20 -9.30
C GLN A 11 8.12 7.79 -8.72
N ALA A 12 8.01 6.51 -8.32
CA ALA A 12 6.84 5.93 -7.70
C ALA A 12 7.02 5.80 -6.19
N GLY A 13 5.94 6.00 -5.45
CA GLY A 13 5.92 5.88 -4.00
C GLY A 13 4.63 5.29 -3.44
N VAL A 14 4.77 4.55 -2.35
CA VAL A 14 3.68 4.08 -1.49
C VAL A 14 3.89 4.65 -0.10
N VAL A 15 2.93 5.46 0.36
CA VAL A 15 2.96 6.03 1.71
C VAL A 15 1.90 5.33 2.56
N ALA A 16 2.37 4.50 3.49
CA ALA A 16 1.56 3.59 4.28
C ALA A 16 1.34 4.10 5.71
N GLY A 17 0.23 4.80 5.89
CA GLY A 17 -0.29 5.25 7.19
C GLY A 17 -1.70 4.71 7.43
N THR A 18 -2.55 5.48 8.10
CA THR A 18 -4.00 5.25 8.16
C THR A 18 -4.60 5.27 6.75
N PHE A 19 -4.18 6.26 5.97
CA PHE A 19 -4.35 6.27 4.52
C PHE A 19 -3.18 5.55 3.86
N TRP A 20 -3.47 4.96 2.71
CA TRP A 20 -2.50 4.34 1.83
C TRP A 20 -2.54 5.10 0.51
N LEU A 21 -1.39 5.68 0.15
CA LEU A 21 -1.24 6.51 -1.04
C LEU A 21 -0.31 5.81 -2.01
N ASP A 22 -0.82 5.52 -3.19
CA ASP A 22 -0.05 5.02 -4.33
C ASP A 22 0.13 6.19 -5.31
N CYS A 23 1.37 6.59 -5.59
CA CYS A 23 1.63 7.84 -6.31
C CYS A 23 2.84 7.79 -7.25
N VAL A 24 2.82 8.68 -8.25
CA VAL A 24 3.94 8.93 -9.15
C VAL A 24 4.14 10.45 -9.30
N THR A 25 5.40 10.89 -9.27
CA THR A 25 5.76 12.29 -9.51
C THR A 25 5.83 12.57 -11.01
N LEU A 26 5.29 13.71 -11.44
CA LEU A 26 5.17 14.12 -12.83
C LEU A 26 5.75 15.52 -13.08
N PRO A 27 6.28 15.82 -14.31
CA PRO A 27 6.76 17.14 -14.68
C PRO A 27 5.63 18.13 -14.96
N GLU A 28 4.42 17.64 -15.23
CA GLU A 28 3.24 18.47 -15.53
C GLU A 28 1.96 17.85 -14.96
N ALA A 29 0.93 18.67 -14.79
CA ALA A 29 -0.37 18.21 -14.30
C ALA A 29 -1.09 17.38 -15.38
N ILE A 30 -1.46 16.16 -15.03
CA ILE A 30 -2.32 15.32 -15.86
C ILE A 30 -3.70 15.27 -15.22
N ILE A 31 -4.74 15.61 -15.97
CA ILE A 31 -6.13 15.52 -15.51
C ILE A 31 -6.73 14.21 -16.00
N ASP A 32 -7.13 13.38 -15.06
CA ASP A 32 -7.85 12.14 -15.36
C ASP A 32 -9.34 12.42 -15.64
N ASN A 33 -9.73 12.38 -16.89
CA ASN A 33 -11.13 12.60 -17.30
C ASN A 33 -12.10 11.48 -16.88
N ARG A 34 -11.57 10.35 -16.37
CA ARG A 34 -12.37 9.26 -15.81
C ARG A 34 -12.60 9.41 -14.31
N PHE A 35 -11.91 10.37 -13.69
CA PHE A 35 -11.94 10.58 -12.24
C PHE A 35 -11.53 9.35 -11.42
N GLU A 36 -10.66 8.49 -11.97
CA GLU A 36 -10.12 7.32 -11.28
C GLU A 36 -8.93 7.69 -10.39
N LEU A 37 -8.27 8.83 -10.68
CA LEU A 37 -7.06 9.28 -9.98
C LEU A 37 -7.18 10.76 -9.60
N ARG A 38 -6.36 11.18 -8.64
CA ARG A 38 -6.26 12.57 -8.20
C ARG A 38 -4.90 13.15 -8.60
N THR A 39 -4.90 14.38 -9.10
CA THR A 39 -3.68 15.16 -9.33
C THR A 39 -3.53 16.20 -8.25
N SER A 40 -2.32 16.34 -7.70
CA SER A 40 -1.95 17.28 -6.64
C SER A 40 -0.63 17.96 -6.97
N CYS A 41 -0.38 19.14 -6.37
CA CYS A 41 0.92 19.80 -6.47
C CYS A 41 1.95 19.03 -5.63
N HIS A 42 3.16 18.84 -6.17
CA HIS A 42 4.31 18.43 -5.37
C HIS A 42 4.90 19.65 -4.64
N ILE A 43 5.56 19.42 -3.51
CA ILE A 43 6.25 20.50 -2.77
C ILE A 43 7.49 21.04 -3.52
N VAL A 44 8.10 20.21 -4.39
CA VAL A 44 9.18 20.67 -5.28
C VAL A 44 8.55 21.48 -6.41
N PRO A 45 8.98 22.75 -6.60
CA PRO A 45 8.41 23.62 -7.62
C PRO A 45 8.47 23.02 -9.02
N GLY A 46 7.40 23.19 -9.79
CA GLY A 46 7.28 22.68 -11.17
C GLY A 46 7.01 21.20 -11.28
N LYS A 47 6.70 20.51 -10.16
CA LYS A 47 6.36 19.09 -10.15
C LYS A 47 4.94 18.84 -9.63
N TRP A 48 4.38 17.74 -10.06
CA TRP A 48 3.03 17.30 -9.74
C TRP A 48 3.05 15.85 -9.23
N ILE A 49 1.94 15.44 -8.68
CA ILE A 49 1.74 14.09 -8.17
C ILE A 49 0.43 13.59 -8.76
N ILE A 50 0.44 12.39 -9.32
CA ILE A 50 -0.78 11.64 -9.58
C ILE A 50 -0.88 10.52 -8.56
N GLU A 51 -2.07 10.34 -7.97
CA GLU A 51 -2.22 9.44 -6.83
C GLU A 51 -3.60 8.77 -6.75
N GLY A 52 -3.59 7.53 -6.25
CA GLY A 52 -4.73 6.83 -5.70
C GLY A 52 -4.67 6.78 -4.18
N VAL A 53 -5.82 6.67 -3.52
CA VAL A 53 -5.95 6.72 -2.05
C VAL A 53 -6.86 5.62 -1.55
N SER A 54 -6.46 4.92 -0.50
CA SER A 54 -7.32 3.98 0.21
C SER A 54 -7.10 3.99 1.74
N PHE A 55 -8.00 3.33 2.49
CA PHE A 55 -7.94 3.22 3.95
C PHE A 55 -7.39 1.84 4.35
N VAL A 56 -6.09 1.65 4.32
CA VAL A 56 -5.47 0.34 4.57
C VAL A 56 -5.03 0.15 6.02
N GLY A 57 -4.45 1.17 6.65
CA GLY A 57 -3.91 1.05 8.01
C GLY A 57 -4.94 0.63 9.06
N MET A 58 -6.22 0.83 8.78
CA MET A 58 -7.31 0.38 9.64
C MET A 58 -7.54 -1.14 9.59
N PHE A 59 -7.26 -1.80 8.46
CA PHE A 59 -7.55 -3.23 8.29
C PHE A 59 -6.61 -4.11 9.11
N THR A 60 -5.32 -3.85 9.06
CA THR A 60 -4.33 -4.58 9.85
C THR A 60 -4.50 -4.31 11.34
N ARG A 61 -4.86 -3.05 11.71
CA ARG A 61 -5.16 -2.70 13.09
C ARG A 61 -6.40 -3.41 13.60
N TRP A 62 -7.49 -3.40 12.83
CA TRP A 62 -8.72 -4.12 13.16
C TRP A 62 -8.43 -5.61 13.35
N PHE A 63 -7.71 -6.23 12.42
CA PHE A 63 -7.36 -7.65 12.49
C PHE A 63 -6.58 -7.99 13.75
N ARG A 64 -5.52 -7.20 14.03
CA ARG A 64 -4.71 -7.35 15.25
C ARG A 64 -5.56 -7.22 16.52
N ASP A 65 -6.41 -6.20 16.59
CA ASP A 65 -7.18 -5.89 17.80
C ASP A 65 -8.34 -6.85 18.01
N THR A 66 -8.84 -7.49 16.93
CA THR A 66 -9.96 -8.44 17.00
C THR A 66 -9.47 -9.89 17.23
N PHE A 67 -8.42 -10.32 16.55
CA PHE A 67 -8.06 -11.75 16.51
C PHE A 67 -6.72 -12.09 17.18
N CYS A 68 -5.88 -11.09 17.50
CA CYS A 68 -4.50 -11.33 17.88
C CYS A 68 -4.16 -10.84 19.30
N MET A 69 -5.04 -11.15 20.26
CA MET A 69 -4.84 -10.75 21.66
C MET A 69 -3.61 -11.42 22.28
N GLU A 70 -3.32 -12.68 21.92
CA GLU A 70 -2.15 -13.41 22.38
C GLU A 70 -0.86 -12.74 21.91
N GLU A 71 -0.78 -12.36 20.62
CA GLU A 71 0.38 -11.66 20.07
C GLU A 71 0.56 -10.27 20.72
N LYS A 72 -0.54 -9.56 21.03
CA LYS A 72 -0.46 -8.30 21.77
C LYS A 72 0.11 -8.49 23.17
N GLN A 73 -0.34 -9.52 23.90
CA GLN A 73 0.17 -9.83 25.23
C GLN A 73 1.62 -10.31 25.20
N ARG A 74 1.96 -11.14 24.22
CA ARG A 74 3.33 -11.61 24.01
C ARG A 74 4.26 -10.45 23.65
N ALA A 75 3.85 -9.59 22.73
CA ALA A 75 4.62 -8.42 22.31
C ALA A 75 4.93 -7.49 23.50
N ALA A 76 3.95 -7.27 24.40
CA ALA A 76 4.14 -6.45 25.59
C ALA A 76 5.14 -7.07 26.59
N ARG A 77 5.24 -8.41 26.66
CA ARG A 77 6.19 -9.11 27.53
C ARG A 77 7.61 -9.18 26.96
N GLU A 78 7.71 -9.27 25.63
CA GLU A 78 8.99 -9.46 24.91
C GLU A 78 9.57 -8.16 24.37
N ASP A 79 8.99 -7.01 24.71
CA ASP A 79 9.36 -5.67 24.21
C ASP A 79 9.49 -5.63 22.68
N THR A 80 8.47 -6.17 22.00
CA THR A 80 8.39 -6.24 20.54
C THR A 80 7.04 -5.76 20.03
N SER A 81 6.82 -5.80 18.71
CA SER A 81 5.54 -5.44 18.07
C SER A 81 4.69 -6.68 17.80
N ALA A 82 3.38 -6.59 18.10
CA ALA A 82 2.43 -7.62 17.70
C ALA A 82 2.39 -7.83 16.17
N TYR A 83 2.63 -6.78 15.39
CA TYR A 83 2.74 -6.90 13.94
C TYR A 83 3.96 -7.71 13.51
N LYS A 84 5.10 -7.56 14.20
CA LYS A 84 6.29 -8.35 13.92
C LYS A 84 6.02 -9.84 14.14
N LEU A 85 5.35 -10.19 15.24
CA LEU A 85 4.99 -11.60 15.53
C LEU A 85 4.02 -12.16 14.49
N LEU A 86 3.05 -11.35 14.03
CA LEU A 86 2.12 -11.73 12.98
C LEU A 86 2.83 -11.91 11.63
N ASP A 87 3.75 -11.02 11.29
CA ASP A 87 4.53 -11.09 10.06
C ASP A 87 5.40 -12.35 10.03
N GLU A 88 6.08 -12.67 11.14
CA GLU A 88 6.90 -13.89 11.28
C GLU A 88 6.05 -15.15 11.07
N ALA A 89 4.87 -15.23 11.69
CA ALA A 89 3.97 -16.36 11.52
C ALA A 89 3.36 -16.43 10.11
N ALA A 90 2.98 -15.28 9.52
CA ALA A 90 2.42 -15.23 8.17
C ALA A 90 3.47 -15.45 7.07
N ALA A 91 4.77 -15.30 7.36
CA ALA A 91 5.85 -15.59 6.42
C ALA A 91 5.94 -17.10 6.09
N GLU A 92 5.51 -17.96 7.00
CA GLU A 92 5.44 -19.42 6.79
C GLU A 92 4.26 -19.83 5.88
N ILE A 93 3.32 -18.94 5.64
CA ILE A 93 2.17 -19.20 4.77
C ILE A 93 2.58 -18.96 3.31
N PRO A 94 2.31 -19.92 2.40
CA PRO A 94 2.68 -19.76 1.01
C PRO A 94 1.96 -18.59 0.33
N PRO A 95 2.54 -18.03 -0.75
CA PRO A 95 1.88 -17.04 -1.59
C PRO A 95 0.48 -17.49 -2.00
N GLY A 96 -0.50 -16.58 -1.88
CA GLY A 96 -1.90 -16.83 -2.14
C GLY A 96 -2.68 -17.43 -0.97
N ALA A 97 -2.06 -17.54 0.22
CA ALA A 97 -2.74 -17.89 1.47
C ALA A 97 -3.71 -19.08 1.31
N TYR A 98 -3.25 -20.15 0.65
CA TYR A 98 -4.06 -21.36 0.32
C TYR A 98 -5.36 -21.07 -0.48
N GLY A 99 -5.43 -19.95 -1.17
CA GLY A 99 -6.58 -19.56 -1.98
C GLY A 99 -7.57 -18.63 -1.26
N VAL A 100 -7.32 -18.27 -0.02
CA VAL A 100 -8.15 -17.27 0.68
C VAL A 100 -8.09 -15.94 -0.04
N GLN A 101 -9.26 -15.38 -0.32
CA GLN A 101 -9.41 -14.07 -0.96
C GLN A 101 -9.96 -13.07 0.05
N VAL A 102 -9.45 -11.85 -0.01
CA VAL A 102 -9.92 -10.76 0.83
C VAL A 102 -10.43 -9.62 -0.04
N CYS A 103 -11.55 -9.04 0.35
CA CYS A 103 -12.10 -7.82 -0.22
C CYS A 103 -12.37 -6.85 0.94
N MET A 104 -11.50 -5.88 1.16
CA MET A 104 -11.64 -4.84 2.20
C MET A 104 -11.20 -3.47 1.73
N SER A 105 -10.41 -3.42 0.65
CA SER A 105 -9.88 -2.19 0.07
C SER A 105 -10.68 -1.79 -1.18
N ASN A 106 -10.31 -0.68 -1.76
CA ASN A 106 -10.79 -0.23 -3.06
C ASN A 106 -9.62 0.08 -3.98
N ILE A 107 -9.84 0.00 -5.27
CA ILE A 107 -9.05 0.75 -6.24
C ILE A 107 -9.72 2.11 -6.35
N PHE A 108 -8.95 3.18 -6.16
CA PHE A 108 -9.48 4.52 -6.04
C PHE A 108 -10.25 4.93 -7.30
N ASN A 109 -11.37 5.57 -7.09
CA ASN A 109 -12.16 6.24 -8.12
C ASN A 109 -12.80 7.48 -7.48
N ALA A 110 -12.37 8.67 -7.88
CA ALA A 110 -12.82 9.92 -7.27
C ALA A 110 -14.30 10.22 -7.55
N SER A 111 -14.88 9.70 -8.65
CA SER A 111 -16.29 9.88 -8.96
C SER A 111 -17.21 8.95 -8.17
N ASN A 112 -16.68 7.83 -7.71
CA ASN A 112 -17.44 6.82 -6.97
C ASN A 112 -16.54 6.11 -5.96
N TRP A 113 -16.10 6.83 -4.94
CA TRP A 113 -15.19 6.29 -3.94
C TRP A 113 -15.94 5.42 -2.94
N ILE A 114 -16.01 4.14 -3.24
CA ILE A 114 -16.66 3.12 -2.41
C ILE A 114 -15.65 2.01 -2.10
N HIS A 115 -15.51 1.67 -0.84
CA HIS A 115 -14.85 0.45 -0.40
C HIS A 115 -15.82 -0.73 -0.46
N THR A 116 -15.38 -1.87 -0.96
CA THR A 116 -16.20 -3.08 -0.94
C THR A 116 -16.67 -3.43 0.47
N ALA A 117 -17.78 -4.13 0.60
CA ALA A 117 -18.15 -4.75 1.86
C ALA A 117 -17.03 -5.69 2.31
N PRO A 118 -16.62 -5.66 3.60
CA PRO A 118 -15.53 -6.48 4.09
C PRO A 118 -15.86 -7.97 3.95
N ALA A 119 -14.98 -8.72 3.31
CA ALA A 119 -15.19 -10.16 3.12
C ALA A 119 -13.87 -10.93 3.12
N PHE A 120 -13.90 -12.10 3.75
CA PHE A 120 -12.96 -13.19 3.54
C PHE A 120 -13.70 -14.31 2.82
N LEU A 121 -13.15 -14.79 1.72
CA LEU A 121 -13.78 -15.75 0.83
C LEU A 121 -12.86 -16.95 0.60
N ASN A 122 -13.45 -18.11 0.26
CA ASN A 122 -12.74 -19.29 -0.21
C ASN A 122 -11.73 -19.88 0.80
N TRP A 123 -12.00 -19.79 2.10
CA TRP A 123 -11.19 -20.52 3.10
C TRP A 123 -11.58 -22.00 3.14
N ASP A 124 -10.60 -22.85 3.46
CA ASP A 124 -10.80 -24.29 3.54
C ASP A 124 -11.42 -24.67 4.89
N VAL A 125 -12.68 -25.11 4.88
CA VAL A 125 -13.40 -25.54 6.08
C VAL A 125 -13.10 -26.99 6.48
N TRP A 126 -12.46 -27.76 5.60
CA TRP A 126 -12.12 -29.16 5.83
C TRP A 126 -10.70 -29.33 6.40
N ASP A 127 -9.78 -28.47 6.01
CA ASP A 127 -8.41 -28.45 6.54
C ASP A 127 -8.18 -27.18 7.35
N THR A 128 -8.39 -27.27 8.65
CA THR A 128 -8.25 -26.12 9.58
C THR A 128 -6.85 -25.49 9.59
N ARG A 129 -5.79 -26.22 9.15
CA ARG A 129 -4.43 -25.69 9.03
C ARG A 129 -4.33 -24.62 7.92
N LYS A 130 -5.28 -24.62 6.97
CA LYS A 130 -5.37 -23.63 5.88
C LYS A 130 -6.35 -22.50 6.16
N SER A 131 -6.88 -22.42 7.38
CA SER A 131 -7.88 -21.43 7.80
C SER A 131 -7.52 -20.82 9.16
N THR A 132 -6.23 -20.68 9.44
CA THR A 132 -5.74 -20.07 10.68
C THR A 132 -5.69 -18.55 10.58
N LYS A 133 -5.54 -17.85 11.70
CA LYS A 133 -5.42 -16.39 11.71
C LYS A 133 -4.23 -15.87 10.88
N GLU A 134 -3.13 -16.63 10.83
CA GLU A 134 -1.94 -16.30 10.05
C GLU A 134 -2.23 -16.36 8.54
N VAL A 135 -3.05 -17.32 8.11
CA VAL A 135 -3.52 -17.44 6.72
C VAL A 135 -4.39 -16.25 6.35
N PHE A 136 -5.33 -15.86 7.20
CA PHE A 136 -6.17 -14.68 6.98
C PHE A 136 -5.36 -13.39 7.00
N TYR A 137 -4.38 -13.27 7.90
CA TYR A 137 -3.50 -12.11 7.93
C TYR A 137 -2.64 -12.01 6.66
N ARG A 138 -2.06 -13.13 6.21
CA ARG A 138 -1.34 -13.20 4.93
C ARG A 138 -2.21 -12.76 3.76
N ALA A 139 -3.43 -13.28 3.65
CA ALA A 139 -4.37 -12.90 2.61
C ALA A 139 -4.74 -11.41 2.67
N LEU A 140 -4.82 -10.83 3.87
CA LEU A 140 -5.06 -9.39 4.06
C LEU A 140 -3.91 -8.54 3.50
N LEU A 141 -2.65 -8.90 3.79
CA LEU A 141 -1.49 -8.20 3.23
C LEU A 141 -1.44 -8.29 1.69
N GLU A 142 -1.75 -9.46 1.15
CA GLU A 142 -1.80 -9.70 -0.30
C GLU A 142 -2.94 -8.90 -0.97
N ASN A 143 -4.11 -8.80 -0.33
CA ASN A 143 -5.21 -7.96 -0.83
C ASN A 143 -4.77 -6.50 -1.01
N VAL A 144 -4.05 -5.94 -0.04
CA VAL A 144 -3.54 -4.57 -0.14
C VAL A 144 -2.53 -4.43 -1.26
N ALA A 145 -1.63 -5.39 -1.42
CA ALA A 145 -0.67 -5.37 -2.52
C ALA A 145 -1.36 -5.47 -3.89
N PHE A 146 -2.44 -6.25 -4.01
CA PHE A 146 -3.24 -6.32 -5.24
C PHE A 146 -3.97 -5.01 -5.52
N GLN A 147 -4.51 -4.35 -4.50
CA GLN A 147 -5.09 -3.03 -4.64
C GLN A 147 -4.04 -2.02 -5.12
N THR A 148 -2.85 -1.97 -4.49
CA THR A 148 -1.73 -1.14 -4.90
C THR A 148 -1.34 -1.38 -6.37
N ARG A 149 -1.28 -2.64 -6.81
CA ARG A 149 -1.05 -2.96 -8.22
C ARG A 149 -2.15 -2.42 -9.13
N GLY A 150 -3.41 -2.47 -8.68
CA GLY A 150 -4.54 -1.90 -9.41
C GLY A 150 -4.41 -0.38 -9.58
N GLU A 151 -4.01 0.33 -8.53
CA GLU A 151 -3.76 1.78 -8.56
C GLU A 151 -2.62 2.11 -9.52
N PHE A 152 -1.48 1.45 -9.40
CA PHE A 152 -0.37 1.69 -10.31
C PHE A 152 -0.72 1.37 -11.76
N ASN A 153 -1.52 0.33 -12.03
CA ASN A 153 -2.00 0.07 -13.39
C ASN A 153 -2.82 1.24 -13.96
N ASN A 154 -3.66 1.88 -13.13
CA ASN A 154 -4.41 3.07 -13.53
C ASN A 154 -3.47 4.26 -13.78
N ILE A 155 -2.49 4.49 -12.91
CA ILE A 155 -1.49 5.55 -13.07
C ILE A 155 -0.69 5.35 -14.36
N LEU A 156 -0.14 4.14 -14.57
CA LEU A 156 0.68 3.83 -15.75
C LEU A 156 -0.10 3.97 -17.05
N ARG A 157 -1.37 3.55 -17.05
CA ARG A 157 -2.26 3.71 -18.21
C ARG A 157 -2.52 5.17 -18.57
N LEU A 158 -2.64 6.04 -17.57
CA LEU A 158 -2.93 7.47 -17.77
C LEU A 158 -1.68 8.27 -18.13
N THR A 159 -0.53 7.94 -17.52
CA THR A 159 0.71 8.72 -17.63
C THR A 159 1.67 8.17 -18.69
N GLU A 160 1.43 6.97 -19.20
CA GLU A 160 2.33 6.24 -20.10
C GLU A 160 3.77 6.13 -19.56
N THR A 161 3.94 6.32 -18.24
CA THR A 161 5.23 6.17 -17.55
C THR A 161 5.50 4.69 -17.24
N SER A 162 6.73 4.41 -16.82
CA SER A 162 7.11 3.12 -16.26
C SER A 162 8.04 3.34 -15.08
N PHE A 163 8.01 2.45 -14.12
CA PHE A 163 8.95 2.46 -13.01
C PHE A 163 9.45 1.03 -12.75
N SER A 164 10.70 0.91 -12.33
CA SER A 164 11.31 -0.35 -11.87
C SER A 164 11.52 -0.37 -10.37
N GLU A 165 11.29 0.75 -9.70
CA GLU A 165 11.50 0.94 -8.29
C GLU A 165 10.33 1.73 -7.68
N VAL A 166 9.96 1.37 -6.45
CA VAL A 166 8.91 2.05 -5.67
C VAL A 166 9.45 2.31 -4.28
N THR A 167 9.37 3.54 -3.83
CA THR A 167 9.69 3.88 -2.44
C THR A 167 8.49 3.56 -1.54
N PHE A 168 8.70 2.72 -0.53
CA PHE A 168 7.68 2.32 0.43
C PHE A 168 8.02 2.89 1.81
N CYS A 169 7.17 3.75 2.36
CA CYS A 169 7.41 4.41 3.64
C CYS A 169 6.17 4.42 4.54
N GLY A 170 6.38 4.74 5.82
CA GLY A 170 5.37 4.69 6.88
C GLY A 170 5.43 3.40 7.68
N GLY A 171 4.51 3.25 8.64
CA GLY A 171 4.55 2.16 9.61
C GLY A 171 4.55 0.74 9.01
N ALA A 172 3.87 0.53 7.90
CA ALA A 172 3.82 -0.77 7.21
C ALA A 172 5.17 -1.16 6.55
N ALA A 173 6.01 -0.19 6.22
CA ALA A 173 7.33 -0.43 5.64
C ALA A 173 8.32 -1.10 6.62
N ASN A 174 8.01 -1.16 7.92
CA ASN A 174 8.75 -1.94 8.90
C ASN A 174 8.58 -3.46 8.70
N SER A 175 7.54 -3.89 7.98
CA SER A 175 7.27 -5.29 7.68
C SER A 175 8.15 -5.77 6.52
N ILE A 176 9.07 -6.69 6.81
CA ILE A 176 9.89 -7.37 5.79
C ILE A 176 8.98 -8.18 4.86
N LEU A 177 8.02 -8.88 5.44
CA LEU A 177 7.06 -9.71 4.70
C LEU A 177 6.24 -8.86 3.72
N TRP A 178 5.68 -7.75 4.19
CA TRP A 178 4.82 -6.91 3.34
C TRP A 178 5.63 -6.21 2.24
N SER A 179 6.85 -5.74 2.57
CA SER A 179 7.77 -5.17 1.56
C SER A 179 8.10 -6.19 0.46
N GLN A 180 8.33 -7.47 0.82
CA GLN A 180 8.58 -8.53 -0.16
C GLN A 180 7.32 -8.87 -0.97
N ILE A 181 6.14 -8.95 -0.34
CA ILE A 181 4.87 -9.15 -1.06
C ILE A 181 4.64 -8.05 -2.08
N LEU A 182 4.87 -6.78 -1.71
CA LEU A 182 4.75 -5.65 -2.63
C LEU A 182 5.73 -5.76 -3.80
N ALA A 183 7.00 -6.11 -3.54
CA ALA A 183 7.99 -6.31 -4.59
C ALA A 183 7.54 -7.38 -5.59
N ASP A 184 7.07 -8.52 -5.09
CA ASP A 184 6.65 -9.65 -5.91
C ASP A 184 5.35 -9.35 -6.69
N VAL A 185 4.39 -8.68 -6.06
CA VAL A 185 3.10 -8.32 -6.70
C VAL A 185 3.29 -7.24 -7.76
N LEU A 186 4.12 -6.23 -7.49
CA LEU A 186 4.37 -5.13 -8.42
C LEU A 186 5.38 -5.50 -9.51
N GLY A 187 6.24 -6.49 -9.26
CA GLY A 187 7.36 -6.82 -10.14
C GLY A 187 8.41 -5.70 -10.19
N ALA A 188 8.53 -4.92 -9.11
CA ALA A 188 9.41 -3.76 -8.98
C ALA A 188 10.22 -3.84 -7.69
N MET A 189 11.40 -3.22 -7.67
CA MET A 189 12.21 -3.10 -6.45
C MET A 189 11.51 -2.20 -5.44
N ILE A 190 11.30 -2.66 -4.23
CA ILE A 190 10.80 -1.85 -3.12
C ILE A 190 11.98 -1.28 -2.35
N ARG A 191 12.04 0.05 -2.22
CA ARG A 191 13.04 0.78 -1.44
C ARG A 191 12.40 1.33 -0.18
N VAL A 192 12.98 1.04 0.98
CA VAL A 192 12.50 1.53 2.27
C VAL A 192 13.51 2.55 2.80
N PRO A 193 13.07 3.81 3.03
CA PRO A 193 13.92 4.83 3.64
C PRO A 193 14.29 4.50 5.09
N GLU A 194 15.45 5.00 5.54
CA GLU A 194 15.94 4.86 6.91
C GLU A 194 14.97 5.50 7.93
N VAL A 195 14.40 6.65 7.56
CA VAL A 195 13.47 7.40 8.42
C VAL A 195 12.03 7.02 8.11
N ASN A 196 11.37 6.35 9.04
CA ASN A 196 9.96 5.96 8.92
C ASN A 196 8.99 7.13 8.96
N GLU A 197 9.34 8.20 9.73
CA GLU A 197 8.53 9.41 9.87
C GLU A 197 8.77 10.37 8.71
N ALA A 198 8.43 9.93 7.49
CA ALA A 198 8.66 10.70 6.26
C ALA A 198 8.02 12.10 6.27
N THR A 199 6.90 12.29 6.97
CA THR A 199 6.25 13.61 7.11
C THR A 199 7.11 14.56 7.93
N ALA A 200 7.65 14.13 9.06
CA ALA A 200 8.52 14.92 9.90
C ALA A 200 9.83 15.25 9.18
N LEU A 201 10.44 14.28 8.51
CA LEU A 201 11.63 14.51 7.70
C LEU A 201 11.36 15.48 6.56
N GLY A 202 10.21 15.40 5.89
CA GLY A 202 9.80 16.34 4.85
C GLY A 202 9.71 17.79 5.37
N ALA A 203 9.13 17.98 6.56
CA ALA A 203 9.10 19.30 7.20
C ALA A 203 10.51 19.82 7.54
N ALA A 204 11.40 18.95 8.05
CA ALA A 204 12.79 19.30 8.33
C ALA A 204 13.56 19.68 7.04
N ILE A 205 13.32 18.96 5.92
CA ILE A 205 13.90 19.30 4.62
C ILE A 205 13.46 20.68 4.16
N CYS A 206 12.16 21.02 4.28
CA CYS A 206 11.65 22.34 3.94
C CYS A 206 12.31 23.44 4.82
N ALA A 207 12.43 23.20 6.13
CA ALA A 207 13.07 24.14 7.05
C ALA A 207 14.55 24.35 6.69
N ALA A 208 15.30 23.28 6.45
CA ALA A 208 16.72 23.35 6.10
C ALA A 208 16.97 24.12 4.78
N ALA A 209 16.11 23.94 3.78
CA ALA A 209 16.16 24.71 2.55
C ALA A 209 15.73 26.16 2.78
N GLY A 210 14.70 26.41 3.61
CA GLY A 210 14.18 27.75 3.91
C GLY A 210 15.17 28.65 4.64
N ILE A 211 16.02 28.09 5.50
CA ILE A 211 17.10 28.85 6.19
C ILE A 211 18.39 28.94 5.36
N GLY A 212 18.41 28.43 4.12
CA GLY A 212 19.56 28.49 3.23
C GLY A 212 20.67 27.47 3.53
N HIS A 213 20.42 26.45 4.37
CA HIS A 213 21.42 25.41 4.64
C HIS A 213 21.66 24.54 3.39
N TYR A 214 20.65 24.37 2.56
CA TYR A 214 20.75 23.78 1.22
C TYR A 214 20.25 24.77 0.16
N PRO A 215 20.76 24.70 -1.07
CA PRO A 215 20.42 25.66 -2.13
C PRO A 215 18.94 25.60 -2.57
N ASN A 216 18.29 24.47 -2.39
CA ASN A 216 16.87 24.26 -2.68
C ASN A 216 16.35 22.98 -2.00
N ILE A 217 15.02 22.77 -2.07
CA ILE A 217 14.33 21.63 -1.47
C ILE A 217 14.83 20.28 -2.03
N SER A 218 15.08 20.20 -3.35
CA SER A 218 15.54 18.96 -3.97
C SER A 218 16.94 18.57 -3.50
N ALA A 219 17.85 19.54 -3.36
CA ALA A 219 19.20 19.30 -2.83
C ALA A 219 19.15 18.86 -1.36
N ALA A 220 18.29 19.48 -0.56
CA ALA A 220 18.06 19.08 0.83
C ALA A 220 17.52 17.66 0.93
N ALA A 221 16.51 17.31 0.13
CA ALA A 221 15.93 15.96 0.10
C ALA A 221 16.97 14.89 -0.29
N LYS A 222 17.77 15.13 -1.35
CA LYS A 222 18.84 14.21 -1.79
C LYS A 222 19.91 13.99 -0.71
N ALA A 223 20.20 15.02 0.10
CA ALA A 223 21.19 14.92 1.16
C ALA A 223 20.67 14.25 2.44
N MET A 224 19.39 14.45 2.78
CA MET A 224 18.80 14.03 4.04
C MET A 224 18.07 12.70 3.99
N VAL A 225 17.56 12.30 2.80
CA VAL A 225 16.89 11.00 2.65
C VAL A 225 17.90 9.91 2.27
N LYS A 226 17.90 8.83 3.05
CA LYS A 226 18.73 7.65 2.80
C LYS A 226 17.83 6.42 2.68
N VAL A 227 18.20 5.49 1.83
CA VAL A 227 17.56 4.18 1.72
C VAL A 227 18.25 3.22 2.68
N GLU A 228 17.47 2.55 3.53
CA GLU A 228 17.97 1.55 4.48
C GLU A 228 17.94 0.14 3.88
N LYS A 229 16.81 -0.20 3.26
CA LYS A 229 16.54 -1.56 2.74
C LYS A 229 16.02 -1.52 1.32
N ALA A 230 16.31 -2.60 0.59
CA ALA A 230 15.75 -2.82 -0.74
C ALA A 230 15.32 -4.28 -0.88
N TYR A 231 14.15 -4.50 -1.48
CA TYR A 231 13.55 -5.82 -1.71
C TYR A 231 13.33 -6.00 -3.20
N ALA A 232 14.08 -6.91 -3.81
CA ALA A 232 13.91 -7.24 -5.21
C ALA A 232 12.75 -8.23 -5.41
N PRO A 233 12.03 -8.14 -6.55
CA PRO A 233 11.08 -9.17 -6.94
C PRO A 233 11.76 -10.55 -7.01
N ASN A 234 11.07 -11.59 -6.59
CA ASN A 234 11.57 -12.97 -6.60
C ASN A 234 10.72 -13.86 -7.53
N LEU A 235 10.89 -15.18 -7.43
CA LEU A 235 10.19 -16.16 -8.26
C LEU A 235 8.65 -16.14 -8.09
N ASN A 236 8.13 -15.51 -7.05
CA ASN A 236 6.68 -15.43 -6.80
C ASN A 236 5.96 -14.42 -7.73
N THR A 237 6.67 -13.55 -8.44
CA THR A 237 6.07 -12.53 -9.31
C THR A 237 5.11 -13.12 -10.35
N SER A 238 5.47 -14.22 -11.00
CA SER A 238 4.59 -14.88 -11.98
C SER A 238 3.33 -15.49 -11.33
N VAL A 239 3.48 -16.00 -10.12
CA VAL A 239 2.39 -16.57 -9.32
C VAL A 239 1.41 -15.47 -8.95
N TYR A 240 1.90 -14.36 -8.39
CA TYR A 240 1.09 -13.21 -8.04
C TYR A 240 0.41 -12.53 -9.25
N GLY A 241 1.01 -12.60 -10.44
CA GLY A 241 0.36 -12.13 -11.65
C GLY A 241 -0.96 -12.83 -11.95
N LYS A 242 -1.01 -14.17 -11.80
CA LYS A 242 -2.24 -14.97 -11.96
C LYS A 242 -3.24 -14.70 -10.84
N MET A 243 -2.76 -14.59 -9.60
CA MET A 243 -3.60 -14.32 -8.44
C MET A 243 -4.24 -12.93 -8.50
N TYR A 244 -3.49 -11.92 -8.94
CA TYR A 244 -4.03 -10.58 -9.16
C TYR A 244 -5.18 -10.58 -10.17
N ALA A 245 -5.04 -11.28 -11.28
CA ALA A 245 -6.09 -11.37 -12.29
C ALA A 245 -7.37 -12.03 -11.74
N GLN A 246 -7.23 -13.05 -10.88
CA GLN A 246 -8.36 -13.67 -10.20
C GLN A 246 -8.97 -12.73 -9.14
N TRP A 247 -8.14 -12.14 -8.29
CA TRP A 247 -8.58 -11.18 -7.28
C TRP A 247 -9.34 -10.01 -7.90
N ARG A 248 -8.86 -9.46 -9.02
CA ARG A 248 -9.51 -8.36 -9.73
C ARG A 248 -10.95 -8.68 -10.12
N LYS A 249 -11.21 -9.88 -10.64
CA LYS A 249 -12.57 -10.34 -10.96
C LYS A 249 -13.46 -10.42 -9.72
N ILE A 250 -12.94 -10.99 -8.64
CA ILE A 250 -13.69 -11.09 -7.37
C ILE A 250 -13.98 -9.71 -6.82
N TYR A 251 -12.98 -8.81 -6.82
CA TYR A 251 -13.14 -7.42 -6.38
C TYR A 251 -14.25 -6.69 -7.15
N GLU A 252 -14.28 -6.81 -8.48
CA GLU A 252 -15.30 -6.19 -9.33
C GLU A 252 -16.71 -6.69 -8.99
N HIS A 253 -16.88 -8.00 -8.79
CA HIS A 253 -18.15 -8.54 -8.34
C HIS A 253 -18.55 -8.09 -6.93
N MET A 254 -17.58 -8.06 -6.01
CA MET A 254 -17.83 -7.57 -4.65
C MET A 254 -18.18 -6.09 -4.62
N LEU A 255 -17.64 -5.29 -5.52
CA LEU A 255 -17.99 -3.88 -5.66
C LEU A 255 -19.46 -3.73 -6.09
N VAL A 256 -19.91 -4.51 -7.09
CA VAL A 256 -21.32 -4.57 -7.52
C VAL A 256 -22.22 -4.99 -6.35
N LEU A 257 -21.87 -6.07 -5.66
CA LEU A 257 -22.63 -6.52 -4.49
C LEU A 257 -22.73 -5.45 -3.40
N SER A 258 -21.65 -4.69 -3.19
CA SER A 258 -21.61 -3.63 -2.17
C SER A 258 -22.43 -2.39 -2.56
N THR A 259 -22.78 -2.23 -3.83
CA THR A 259 -23.57 -1.09 -4.34
C THR A 259 -25.02 -1.45 -4.65
N GLU A 260 -25.30 -2.68 -5.05
CA GLU A 260 -26.61 -3.12 -5.54
C GLU A 260 -27.35 -4.07 -4.59
N SER A 261 -26.76 -4.42 -3.43
CA SER A 261 -27.39 -5.31 -2.46
C SER A 261 -27.46 -4.68 -1.05
N ASP A 262 -28.00 -5.42 -0.10
CA ASP A 262 -28.05 -5.03 1.31
C ASP A 262 -26.69 -5.10 2.05
N LEU A 263 -25.62 -5.53 1.35
CA LEU A 263 -24.27 -5.49 1.90
C LEU A 263 -23.79 -4.05 2.01
N LYS A 264 -23.40 -3.68 3.23
CA LYS A 264 -22.91 -2.32 3.47
C LYS A 264 -21.45 -2.21 3.06
N PRO A 265 -21.08 -1.25 2.20
CA PRO A 265 -19.69 -0.94 1.95
C PRO A 265 -18.97 -0.62 3.26
N LEU A 266 -17.69 -0.97 3.33
CA LEU A 266 -16.86 -0.63 4.49
C LEU A 266 -16.85 0.90 4.72
N TRP A 267 -16.79 1.64 3.63
CA TRP A 267 -16.86 3.09 3.61
C TRP A 267 -17.33 3.58 2.24
N LYS A 268 -18.02 4.69 2.21
CA LYS A 268 -18.35 5.43 0.99
C LYS A 268 -18.40 6.93 1.27
N VAL A 269 -18.26 7.74 0.23
CA VAL A 269 -18.38 9.19 0.33
C VAL A 269 -19.80 9.57 0.77
N ALA A 270 -19.91 10.55 1.65
CA ALA A 270 -21.20 11.05 2.11
C ALA A 270 -21.99 11.64 0.93
N GLY A 271 -23.27 11.25 0.85
CA GLY A 271 -24.16 11.72 -0.23
C GLY A 271 -24.15 10.85 -1.51
N THR A 272 -23.41 9.73 -1.52
CA THR A 272 -23.41 8.76 -2.64
C THR A 272 -24.11 7.47 -2.30
#